data_931262bf71828211aa4ad655af1735af
#
_entry.id   931262bf71828211aa4ad655af1735af
#
_cell.length_a   1.000
_cell.length_b   1.000
_cell.length_c   1.000
_cell.angle_alpha   90.00
_cell.angle_beta   90.00
_cell.angle_gamma   90.00
#
_symmetry.space_group_name_H-M   'P 1'
#
loop_
_entity.id
_entity.type
_entity.pdbx_description
1 polymer ?
#
loop_
_entity_poly.entity_id
_entity_poly.type
_entity_poly.pdbx_seq_one_letter_code
_entity_poly.pdbx_strand_id
1 'polypeptide(L)'
;MRNLKEDREILDKIDAEIISLLEERMKIIKDVGLYKLNNNLNTEDKNREIEIIKKLESKIDEEFKNIVDPIYTSIFKESKKLSAKIKNENFTYGLIGESLSHSKSKEIHELLADYTYNLRDIKNNELEEFFDLRKFKGINVTIPYKEVSMKYLDDIDELAEEIGAINTIVNRNGRLIGYNTDYLGFAYSLDFYGVDLKDKKVLILGSGGASKMLQKLLMDKGVKEFVVISRSTENNYESIEKFADFEVIINATPIGMYPNNMESKVDLAKFNKLEAVIDLIYNPLKTKLIIDAEKLSIKTMSGLMMLVAQAFFACELFLDKKLDESIIIKIYKKLKFDMENILLIGMPSCGKTSMGKILAEKLKRDFYDTDDLIVKEEGKTIPEIFEEKGEAYFRDIESKILKDFSKRNGIVIASGGGTPLREENRDYISQNSLVIYLNRDLENLETSGRPLSKNLENLKKLYDERKEIYDGLAHIKIEVIEDKIKNLDLILKEVEKHEDFSD
;
A
#
# COMPACT_ATOMS: atom_id res chain seq x y z
N MET A 1 -53.85 30.09 34.18
CA MET A 1 -53.70 28.99 33.20
C MET A 1 -53.83 29.61 31.84
N ARG A 2 -52.89 29.31 30.93
CA ARG A 2 -53.00 29.74 29.53
C ARG A 2 -54.16 29.01 28.87
N ASN A 3 -54.77 29.64 27.85
CA ASN A 3 -55.80 29.02 27.06
C ASN A 3 -55.22 28.04 26.08
N LEU A 4 -55.83 26.87 25.90
CA LEU A 4 -55.31 25.81 24.95
C LEU A 4 -55.06 26.36 23.53
N LYS A 5 -55.77 27.37 23.09
CA LYS A 5 -55.55 28.03 21.81
C LYS A 5 -54.23 28.82 21.77
N GLU A 6 -53.93 29.55 22.84
CA GLU A 6 -52.68 30.30 23.01
C GLU A 6 -51.47 29.36 23.09
N ASP A 7 -51.62 28.23 23.82
CA ASP A 7 -50.53 27.22 23.89
C ASP A 7 -50.24 26.57 22.53
N ARG A 8 -51.27 26.29 21.72
CA ARG A 8 -51.11 25.80 20.34
C ARG A 8 -50.40 26.80 19.43
N GLU A 9 -50.77 28.08 19.49
CA GLU A 9 -50.14 29.16 18.71
C GLU A 9 -48.66 29.33 19.10
N ILE A 10 -48.29 29.09 20.35
CA ILE A 10 -46.90 29.10 20.82
C ILE A 10 -46.14 27.87 20.27
N LEU A 11 -46.74 26.67 20.35
CA LEU A 11 -46.15 25.44 19.81
C LEU A 11 -45.93 25.55 18.30
N ASP A 12 -46.90 26.07 17.53
CA ASP A 12 -46.73 26.28 16.07
C ASP A 12 -45.53 27.18 15.73
N LYS A 13 -45.29 28.22 16.57
CA LYS A 13 -44.12 29.09 16.39
C LYS A 13 -42.80 28.35 16.69
N ILE A 14 -42.77 27.59 17.79
CA ILE A 14 -41.61 26.80 18.18
C ILE A 14 -41.30 25.76 17.10
N ASP A 15 -42.29 25.06 16.57
CA ASP A 15 -42.11 24.07 15.51
C ASP A 15 -41.58 24.71 14.24
N ALA A 16 -42.04 25.91 13.88
CA ALA A 16 -41.49 26.66 12.73
C ALA A 16 -40.02 27.04 12.93
N GLU A 17 -39.63 27.43 14.15
CA GLU A 17 -38.23 27.73 14.48
C GLU A 17 -37.35 26.45 14.42
N ILE A 18 -37.82 25.33 14.94
CA ILE A 18 -37.15 24.02 14.88
C ILE A 18 -36.88 23.63 13.42
N ILE A 19 -37.90 23.72 12.55
CA ILE A 19 -37.75 23.39 11.12
C ILE A 19 -36.76 24.32 10.45
N SER A 20 -36.77 25.62 10.72
CA SER A 20 -35.83 26.59 10.19
C SER A 20 -34.39 26.27 10.59
N LEU A 21 -34.13 25.94 11.86
CA LEU A 21 -32.81 25.55 12.37
C LEU A 21 -32.34 24.21 11.80
N LEU A 22 -33.24 23.26 11.60
CA LEU A 22 -32.91 22.00 10.94
C LEU A 22 -32.51 22.21 9.46
N GLU A 23 -33.20 23.09 8.74
CA GLU A 23 -32.85 23.45 7.36
C GLU A 23 -31.44 24.09 7.30
N GLU A 24 -31.19 25.05 8.18
CA GLU A 24 -29.84 25.67 8.25
C GLU A 24 -28.74 24.63 8.55
N ARG A 25 -29.01 23.75 9.52
CA ARG A 25 -28.09 22.64 9.86
C ARG A 25 -27.84 21.73 8.66
N MET A 26 -28.86 21.39 7.87
CA MET A 26 -28.69 20.55 6.68
C MET A 26 -27.91 21.26 5.58
N LYS A 27 -28.02 22.58 5.42
CA LYS A 27 -27.17 23.37 4.51
C LYS A 27 -25.69 23.27 4.90
N ILE A 28 -25.38 23.41 6.20
CA ILE A 28 -24.02 23.27 6.71
C ILE A 28 -23.50 21.83 6.51
N ILE A 29 -24.32 20.80 6.75
CA ILE A 29 -23.98 19.40 6.50
C ILE A 29 -23.63 19.16 5.03
N LYS A 30 -24.32 19.84 4.11
CA LYS A 30 -24.00 19.79 2.67
C LYS A 30 -22.59 20.30 2.40
N ASP A 31 -22.22 21.46 2.95
CA ASP A 31 -20.89 22.06 2.76
C ASP A 31 -19.79 21.19 3.40
N VAL A 32 -20.04 20.67 4.61
CA VAL A 32 -19.14 19.72 5.30
C VAL A 32 -18.98 18.44 4.49
N GLY A 33 -20.06 17.93 3.90
CA GLY A 33 -20.03 16.74 3.03
C GLY A 33 -19.14 16.95 1.81
N LEU A 34 -19.26 18.08 1.12
CA LEU A 34 -18.38 18.47 -0.01
C LEU A 34 -16.93 18.64 0.42
N TYR A 35 -16.69 19.30 1.55
CA TYR A 35 -15.34 19.45 2.09
C TYR A 35 -14.68 18.10 2.40
N LYS A 36 -15.41 17.20 3.08
CA LYS A 36 -14.91 15.85 3.40
C LYS A 36 -14.64 15.03 2.14
N LEU A 37 -15.50 15.12 1.12
CA LEU A 37 -15.29 14.45 -0.17
C LEU A 37 -14.02 14.92 -0.85
N ASN A 38 -13.81 16.24 -0.94
CA ASN A 38 -12.64 16.84 -1.59
C ASN A 38 -11.32 16.54 -0.85
N ASN A 39 -11.39 16.27 0.46
CA ASN A 39 -10.21 15.99 1.29
C ASN A 39 -10.09 14.51 1.69
N ASN A 40 -10.89 13.60 1.11
CA ASN A 40 -10.92 12.16 1.43
C ASN A 40 -11.09 11.84 2.91
N LEU A 41 -11.86 12.65 3.63
CA LEU A 41 -12.13 12.43 5.05
C LEU A 41 -13.33 11.51 5.25
N ASN A 42 -13.26 10.67 6.30
CA ASN A 42 -14.38 9.81 6.66
C ASN A 42 -15.65 10.62 6.94
N THR A 43 -16.77 10.21 6.35
CA THR A 43 -18.06 10.86 6.54
C THR A 43 -18.67 10.54 7.91
N GLU A 44 -18.37 9.39 8.50
CA GLU A 44 -18.87 8.98 9.82
C GLU A 44 -17.86 9.30 10.92
N ASP A 45 -18.35 9.90 12.01
CA ASP A 45 -17.60 10.16 13.24
C ASP A 45 -18.48 9.84 14.45
N LYS A 46 -18.51 8.57 14.82
CA LYS A 46 -19.33 8.09 15.96
C LYS A 46 -18.94 8.74 17.28
N ASN A 47 -17.67 9.04 17.50
CA ASN A 47 -17.20 9.68 18.72
C ASN A 47 -17.75 11.09 18.82
N ARG A 48 -17.78 11.82 17.70
CA ARG A 48 -18.35 13.16 17.62
C ARG A 48 -19.86 13.17 17.85
N GLU A 49 -20.58 12.16 17.38
CA GLU A 49 -22.02 12.01 17.62
C GLU A 49 -22.31 11.85 19.12
N ILE A 50 -21.56 11.00 19.81
CA ILE A 50 -21.66 10.78 21.27
C ILE A 50 -21.31 12.06 22.04
N GLU A 51 -20.28 12.80 21.66
CA GLU A 51 -19.92 14.08 22.28
C GLU A 51 -21.05 15.11 22.16
N ILE A 52 -21.69 15.20 20.99
CA ILE A 52 -22.79 16.14 20.75
C ILE A 52 -23.97 15.79 21.66
N ILE A 53 -24.39 14.53 21.74
CA ILE A 53 -25.48 14.10 22.62
C ILE A 53 -25.18 14.48 24.06
N LYS A 54 -24.01 14.11 24.60
CA LYS A 54 -23.61 14.44 25.98
C LYS A 54 -23.62 15.94 26.27
N LYS A 55 -23.10 16.73 25.29
CA LYS A 55 -23.09 18.19 25.42
C LYS A 55 -24.48 18.80 25.45
N LEU A 56 -25.43 18.23 24.75
CA LEU A 56 -26.83 18.71 24.72
C LEU A 56 -27.60 18.27 25.96
N GLU A 57 -27.39 17.04 26.41
CA GLU A 57 -27.96 16.56 27.68
C GLU A 57 -27.51 17.41 28.87
N SER A 58 -26.31 18.00 28.83
CA SER A 58 -25.84 18.90 29.88
C SER A 58 -26.44 20.29 29.85
N LYS A 59 -27.25 20.64 28.82
CA LYS A 59 -27.85 21.95 28.61
C LYS A 59 -29.38 21.97 28.77
N ILE A 60 -29.99 20.80 28.95
CA ILE A 60 -31.43 20.65 29.09
C ILE A 60 -31.78 20.23 30.52
N ASP A 61 -32.99 20.59 30.99
CA ASP A 61 -33.48 20.18 32.30
C ASP A 61 -33.54 18.67 32.45
N GLU A 62 -33.27 18.16 33.65
CA GLU A 62 -33.12 16.73 33.94
C GLU A 62 -34.32 15.90 33.50
N GLU A 63 -35.56 16.44 33.65
CA GLU A 63 -36.79 15.76 33.28
C GLU A 63 -36.95 15.53 31.76
N PHE A 64 -36.22 16.29 30.91
CA PHE A 64 -36.28 16.21 29.45
C PHE A 64 -35.04 15.59 28.80
N LYS A 65 -34.06 15.12 29.56
CA LYS A 65 -32.81 14.53 29.00
C LYS A 65 -33.05 13.37 28.05
N ASN A 66 -34.04 12.55 28.34
CA ASN A 66 -34.37 11.33 27.57
C ASN A 66 -34.87 11.61 26.15
N ILE A 67 -35.23 12.85 25.81
CA ILE A 67 -35.65 13.19 24.44
C ILE A 67 -34.47 13.52 23.52
N VAL A 68 -33.28 13.85 24.07
CA VAL A 68 -32.16 14.33 23.30
C VAL A 68 -31.61 13.23 22.35
N ASP A 69 -31.34 12.05 22.89
CA ASP A 69 -30.73 10.94 22.11
C ASP A 69 -31.65 10.49 20.96
N PRO A 70 -32.92 10.17 21.11
CA PRO A 70 -33.80 9.78 20.01
C PRO A 70 -33.91 10.83 18.90
N ILE A 71 -34.00 12.11 19.27
CA ILE A 71 -34.11 13.22 18.31
C ILE A 71 -32.81 13.35 17.53
N TYR A 72 -31.66 13.42 18.23
CA TYR A 72 -30.37 13.61 17.56
C TYR A 72 -29.92 12.39 16.77
N THR A 73 -30.24 11.18 17.19
CA THR A 73 -30.06 9.95 16.41
C THR A 73 -30.81 10.04 15.07
N SER A 74 -32.05 10.55 15.07
CA SER A 74 -32.83 10.77 13.84
C SER A 74 -32.20 11.85 12.95
N ILE A 75 -31.76 12.97 13.54
CA ILE A 75 -31.09 14.07 12.84
C ILE A 75 -29.77 13.57 12.22
N PHE A 76 -28.97 12.77 12.92
CA PHE A 76 -27.75 12.18 12.40
C PHE A 76 -28.01 11.22 11.24
N LYS A 77 -29.06 10.40 11.35
CA LYS A 77 -29.49 9.49 10.27
C LYS A 77 -29.80 10.25 8.98
N GLU A 78 -30.57 11.32 9.05
CA GLU A 78 -30.89 12.15 7.86
C GLU A 78 -29.67 12.93 7.35
N SER A 79 -28.80 13.40 8.24
CA SER A 79 -27.51 14.01 7.87
C SER A 79 -26.61 13.06 7.11
N LYS A 80 -26.54 11.77 7.54
CA LYS A 80 -25.77 10.71 6.83
C LYS A 80 -26.36 10.43 5.45
N LYS A 81 -27.68 10.35 5.32
CA LYS A 81 -28.34 10.18 4.00
C LYS A 81 -28.01 11.34 3.05
N LEU A 82 -28.06 12.58 3.54
CA LEU A 82 -27.70 13.75 2.74
C LEU A 82 -26.23 13.71 2.29
N SER A 83 -25.32 13.39 3.20
CA SER A 83 -23.88 13.26 2.90
C SER A 83 -23.63 12.14 1.88
N ALA A 84 -24.30 11.00 2.00
CA ALA A 84 -24.20 9.90 1.02
C ALA A 84 -24.73 10.34 -0.37
N LYS A 85 -25.86 11.09 -0.41
CA LYS A 85 -26.40 11.64 -1.66
C LYS A 85 -25.41 12.58 -2.36
N ILE A 86 -24.77 13.46 -1.60
CA ILE A 86 -23.75 14.40 -2.12
C ILE A 86 -22.55 13.64 -2.68
N LYS A 87 -22.07 12.64 -1.93
CA LYS A 87 -20.98 11.76 -2.37
C LYS A 87 -21.34 11.04 -3.68
N ASN A 88 -22.57 10.60 -3.83
CA ASN A 88 -23.08 9.95 -5.04
C ASN A 88 -23.17 10.92 -6.23
N GLU A 89 -23.61 12.15 -5.99
CA GLU A 89 -23.81 13.16 -7.04
C GLU A 89 -22.50 13.70 -7.61
N ASN A 90 -21.39 13.63 -6.85
CA ASN A 90 -20.07 14.15 -7.23
C ASN A 90 -19.05 13.06 -7.55
N PHE A 91 -19.45 11.80 -7.66
CA PHE A 91 -18.59 10.68 -7.97
C PHE A 91 -18.49 10.47 -9.48
N THR A 92 -17.58 11.21 -10.14
CA THR A 92 -17.42 11.17 -11.60
C THR A 92 -16.47 10.06 -12.05
N TYR A 93 -15.28 9.98 -11.43
CA TYR A 93 -14.29 8.93 -11.66
C TYR A 93 -13.84 8.38 -10.32
N GLY A 94 -13.56 7.08 -10.26
CA GLY A 94 -13.08 6.51 -9.01
C GLY A 94 -12.98 4.99 -8.98
N LEU A 95 -12.71 4.49 -7.77
CA LEU A 95 -12.64 3.06 -7.45
C LEU A 95 -13.74 2.70 -6.47
N ILE A 96 -14.43 1.60 -6.74
CA ILE A 96 -15.37 0.98 -5.80
C ILE A 96 -14.86 -0.37 -5.31
N GLY A 97 -15.06 -0.66 -4.03
CA GLY A 97 -14.68 -1.90 -3.36
C GLY A 97 -15.21 -1.94 -1.94
N GLU A 98 -14.94 -3.00 -1.19
CA GLU A 98 -15.41 -3.13 0.19
C GLU A 98 -14.52 -2.38 1.19
N SER A 99 -13.18 -2.32 0.93
CA SER A 99 -12.20 -1.62 1.74
C SER A 99 -11.04 -1.12 0.89
N LEU A 100 -10.87 0.19 0.82
CA LEU A 100 -9.94 0.85 -0.11
C LEU A 100 -8.85 1.69 0.56
N SER A 101 -8.71 1.61 1.89
CA SER A 101 -7.82 2.48 2.69
C SER A 101 -6.35 2.46 2.27
N HIS A 102 -5.89 1.42 1.60
CA HIS A 102 -4.49 1.24 1.17
C HIS A 102 -4.31 1.33 -0.36
N SER A 103 -5.36 1.72 -1.09
CA SER A 103 -5.31 1.76 -2.55
C SER A 103 -4.47 2.93 -3.07
N LYS A 104 -3.54 2.65 -3.96
CA LYS A 104 -2.74 3.65 -4.71
C LYS A 104 -3.44 4.15 -5.99
N SER A 105 -4.62 3.62 -6.33
CA SER A 105 -5.32 3.97 -7.59
C SER A 105 -5.58 5.46 -7.73
N LYS A 106 -5.94 6.16 -6.63
CA LYS A 106 -6.16 7.61 -6.67
C LYS A 106 -4.90 8.36 -7.10
N GLU A 107 -3.77 8.09 -6.46
CA GLU A 107 -2.49 8.71 -6.76
C GLU A 107 -2.09 8.48 -8.23
N ILE A 108 -2.27 7.26 -8.72
CA ILE A 108 -1.93 6.90 -10.10
C ILE A 108 -2.83 7.64 -11.09
N HIS A 109 -4.14 7.60 -10.91
CA HIS A 109 -5.08 8.25 -11.84
C HIS A 109 -4.95 9.77 -11.89
N GLU A 110 -4.67 10.42 -10.74
CA GLU A 110 -4.43 11.87 -10.67
C GLU A 110 -3.07 12.27 -11.27
N LEU A 111 -2.11 11.34 -11.41
CA LEU A 111 -0.89 11.53 -12.18
C LEU A 111 -1.07 11.28 -13.69
N LEU A 112 -2.02 10.42 -14.07
CA LEU A 112 -2.31 10.10 -15.47
C LEU A 112 -3.05 11.22 -16.21
N ALA A 113 -3.97 11.91 -15.55
CA ALA A 113 -4.80 12.93 -16.17
C ALA A 113 -5.38 13.92 -15.15
N ASP A 114 -5.78 15.09 -15.67
CA ASP A 114 -6.38 16.17 -14.87
C ASP A 114 -7.87 15.88 -14.58
N TYR A 115 -8.13 14.96 -13.66
CA TYR A 115 -9.43 14.72 -13.05
C TYR A 115 -9.32 14.24 -11.61
N THR A 116 -10.35 14.51 -10.82
CA THR A 116 -10.43 13.98 -9.46
C THR A 116 -10.85 12.51 -9.48
N TYR A 117 -10.06 11.66 -8.84
CA TYR A 117 -10.35 10.24 -8.70
C TYR A 117 -10.70 9.89 -7.25
N ASN A 118 -11.90 9.38 -7.02
CA ASN A 118 -12.44 9.15 -5.68
C ASN A 118 -12.41 7.68 -5.30
N LEU A 119 -12.04 7.40 -4.05
CA LEU A 119 -12.16 6.06 -3.47
C LEU A 119 -13.49 5.96 -2.73
N ARG A 120 -14.25 4.90 -3.00
CA ARG A 120 -15.57 4.70 -2.40
C ARG A 120 -15.75 3.28 -1.89
N ASP A 121 -15.72 3.13 -0.59
CA ASP A 121 -16.14 1.90 0.07
C ASP A 121 -17.65 1.74 -0.11
N ILE A 122 -18.09 0.62 -0.66
CA ILE A 122 -19.48 0.29 -0.91
C ILE A 122 -19.76 -1.09 -0.31
N LYS A 123 -20.87 -1.22 0.40
CA LYS A 123 -21.34 -2.53 0.86
C LYS A 123 -22.13 -3.23 -0.23
N ASN A 124 -22.17 -4.56 -0.19
CA ASN A 124 -22.86 -5.35 -1.21
C ASN A 124 -24.34 -4.96 -1.40
N ASN A 125 -25.04 -4.59 -0.33
CA ASN A 125 -26.43 -4.15 -0.39
C ASN A 125 -26.65 -2.73 -0.93
N GLU A 126 -25.57 -1.98 -1.22
CA GLU A 126 -25.60 -0.62 -1.77
C GLU A 126 -25.26 -0.60 -3.27
N LEU A 127 -24.80 -1.74 -3.84
CA LEU A 127 -24.36 -1.83 -5.23
C LEU A 127 -25.48 -1.54 -6.22
N GLU A 128 -26.67 -2.10 -6.01
CA GLU A 128 -27.82 -1.91 -6.89
C GLU A 128 -28.19 -0.44 -7.02
N GLU A 129 -28.39 0.26 -5.88
CA GLU A 129 -28.66 1.69 -5.86
C GLU A 129 -27.56 2.51 -6.54
N PHE A 130 -26.28 2.14 -6.31
CA PHE A 130 -25.14 2.82 -6.93
C PHE A 130 -25.16 2.71 -8.44
N PHE A 131 -25.40 1.51 -9.00
CA PHE A 131 -25.42 1.30 -10.44
C PHE A 131 -26.70 1.87 -11.09
N ASP A 132 -27.84 1.85 -10.43
CA ASP A 132 -29.07 2.44 -10.92
C ASP A 132 -28.99 3.95 -11.11
N LEU A 133 -28.26 4.65 -10.24
CA LEU A 133 -28.04 6.10 -10.34
C LEU A 133 -27.22 6.50 -11.58
N ARG A 134 -26.35 5.66 -12.11
CA ARG A 134 -25.51 5.89 -13.33
C ARG A 134 -24.84 7.27 -13.40
N LYS A 135 -24.42 7.83 -12.27
CA LYS A 135 -23.91 9.21 -12.18
C LYS A 135 -22.41 9.36 -12.44
N PHE A 136 -21.68 8.26 -12.52
CA PHE A 136 -20.26 8.26 -12.83
C PHE A 136 -20.03 8.24 -14.36
N LYS A 137 -18.85 8.70 -14.79
CA LYS A 137 -18.36 8.58 -16.18
C LYS A 137 -17.47 7.37 -16.37
N GLY A 138 -16.63 7.06 -15.37
CA GLY A 138 -15.74 5.91 -15.40
C GLY A 138 -15.34 5.48 -14.01
N ILE A 139 -15.36 4.18 -13.74
CA ILE A 139 -14.96 3.63 -12.44
C ILE A 139 -14.13 2.37 -12.62
N ASN A 140 -13.20 2.16 -11.70
CA ASN A 140 -12.61 0.85 -11.49
C ASN A 140 -13.37 0.11 -10.39
N VAL A 141 -13.32 -1.22 -10.48
CA VAL A 141 -13.97 -2.14 -9.56
C VAL A 141 -12.93 -3.11 -9.00
N THR A 142 -12.86 -3.23 -7.68
CA THR A 142 -11.97 -4.20 -7.04
C THR A 142 -12.75 -5.22 -6.19
N ILE A 143 -12.02 -6.06 -5.48
CA ILE A 143 -12.55 -7.11 -4.60
C ILE A 143 -13.58 -6.51 -3.62
N PRO A 144 -14.72 -7.20 -3.41
CA PRO A 144 -15.14 -8.48 -4.00
C PRO A 144 -16.03 -8.35 -5.25
N TYR A 145 -16.11 -7.18 -5.87
CA TYR A 145 -17.19 -6.80 -6.81
C TYR A 145 -16.89 -7.04 -8.29
N LYS A 146 -15.71 -7.52 -8.67
CA LYS A 146 -15.31 -7.71 -10.09
C LYS A 146 -16.25 -8.62 -10.90
N GLU A 147 -16.80 -9.64 -10.28
CA GLU A 147 -17.73 -10.57 -10.94
C GLU A 147 -19.18 -10.12 -10.75
N VAL A 148 -19.56 -9.77 -9.52
CA VAL A 148 -20.96 -9.43 -9.21
C VAL A 148 -21.44 -8.15 -9.90
N SER A 149 -20.54 -7.25 -10.26
CA SER A 149 -20.89 -6.00 -10.94
C SER A 149 -21.32 -6.22 -12.40
N MET A 150 -20.95 -7.34 -13.03
CA MET A 150 -21.31 -7.64 -14.42
C MET A 150 -22.82 -7.63 -14.67
N LYS A 151 -23.62 -8.07 -13.70
CA LYS A 151 -25.09 -8.11 -13.81
C LYS A 151 -25.78 -6.75 -13.92
N TYR A 152 -25.08 -5.66 -13.59
CA TYR A 152 -25.60 -4.30 -13.64
C TYR A 152 -25.24 -3.56 -14.94
N LEU A 153 -24.48 -4.20 -15.83
CA LEU A 153 -23.97 -3.59 -17.05
C LEU A 153 -24.93 -3.79 -18.22
N ASP A 154 -24.91 -2.84 -19.14
CA ASP A 154 -25.68 -2.95 -20.40
C ASP A 154 -24.88 -3.67 -21.48
N ASP A 155 -23.54 -3.70 -21.36
CA ASP A 155 -22.63 -4.34 -22.31
C ASP A 155 -21.32 -4.74 -21.64
N ILE A 156 -20.64 -5.75 -22.15
CA ILE A 156 -19.36 -6.23 -21.66
C ILE A 156 -18.45 -6.46 -22.86
N ASP A 157 -17.24 -5.95 -22.78
CA ASP A 157 -16.20 -6.19 -23.76
C ASP A 157 -15.91 -7.70 -23.89
N GLU A 158 -15.65 -8.19 -25.11
CA GLU A 158 -15.46 -9.61 -25.41
C GLU A 158 -14.39 -10.26 -24.51
N LEU A 159 -13.25 -9.59 -24.31
CA LEU A 159 -12.19 -10.07 -23.43
C LEU A 159 -12.66 -10.18 -21.97
N ALA A 160 -13.40 -9.20 -21.48
CA ALA A 160 -13.91 -9.21 -20.10
C ALA A 160 -14.99 -10.29 -19.91
N GLU A 161 -15.79 -10.57 -20.93
CA GLU A 161 -16.78 -11.66 -20.94
C GLU A 161 -16.09 -13.03 -20.89
N GLU A 162 -15.07 -13.25 -21.73
CA GLU A 162 -14.27 -14.49 -21.73
C GLU A 162 -13.55 -14.73 -20.38
N ILE A 163 -13.09 -13.67 -19.72
CA ILE A 163 -12.49 -13.74 -18.37
C ILE A 163 -13.55 -14.06 -17.31
N GLY A 164 -14.79 -13.59 -17.49
CA GLY A 164 -15.87 -13.68 -16.51
C GLY A 164 -15.66 -12.73 -15.31
N ALA A 165 -14.93 -11.63 -15.50
CA ALA A 165 -14.71 -10.61 -14.48
C ALA A 165 -14.34 -9.27 -15.13
N ILE A 166 -14.79 -8.16 -14.52
CA ILE A 166 -14.46 -6.80 -14.94
C ILE A 166 -13.68 -6.08 -13.81
N ASN A 167 -12.84 -5.13 -14.18
CA ASN A 167 -12.23 -4.21 -13.22
C ASN A 167 -12.42 -2.74 -13.60
N THR A 168 -13.04 -2.46 -14.75
CA THR A 168 -13.22 -1.11 -15.29
C THR A 168 -14.62 -1.01 -15.91
N ILE A 169 -15.36 0.04 -15.59
CA ILE A 169 -16.70 0.32 -16.14
C ILE A 169 -16.72 1.77 -16.64
N VAL A 170 -17.21 1.94 -17.86
CA VAL A 170 -17.38 3.26 -18.49
C VAL A 170 -18.86 3.52 -18.73
N ASN A 171 -19.31 4.73 -18.40
CA ASN A 171 -20.66 5.20 -18.71
C ASN A 171 -20.63 6.05 -19.99
N ARG A 172 -21.19 5.52 -21.06
CA ARG A 172 -21.36 6.22 -22.34
C ARG A 172 -22.82 6.66 -22.49
N ASN A 173 -23.13 7.89 -22.07
CA ASN A 173 -24.49 8.47 -22.19
C ASN A 173 -25.58 7.62 -21.50
N GLY A 174 -25.28 7.10 -20.31
CA GLY A 174 -26.20 6.27 -19.55
C GLY A 174 -26.06 4.76 -19.82
N ARG A 175 -25.30 4.32 -20.82
CA ARG A 175 -24.99 2.91 -21.08
C ARG A 175 -23.70 2.53 -20.36
N LEU A 176 -23.76 1.52 -19.50
CA LEU A 176 -22.64 1.00 -18.74
C LEU A 176 -21.96 -0.14 -19.49
N ILE A 177 -20.66 0.02 -19.76
CA ILE A 177 -19.84 -0.95 -20.49
C ILE A 177 -18.69 -1.42 -19.61
N GLY A 178 -18.54 -2.73 -19.45
CA GLY A 178 -17.52 -3.36 -18.62
C GLY A 178 -16.29 -3.80 -19.41
N TYR A 179 -15.11 -3.61 -18.82
CA TYR A 179 -13.81 -4.01 -19.39
C TYR A 179 -12.94 -4.69 -18.33
N ASN A 180 -11.88 -5.37 -18.80
CA ASN A 180 -10.86 -5.91 -17.92
C ASN A 180 -9.47 -5.36 -18.28
N THR A 181 -9.07 -4.27 -17.62
CA THR A 181 -7.75 -3.65 -17.83
C THR A 181 -6.64 -4.33 -17.03
N ASP A 182 -6.95 -5.23 -16.07
CA ASP A 182 -5.95 -6.05 -15.39
C ASP A 182 -5.20 -6.94 -16.37
N TYR A 183 -5.90 -7.52 -17.36
CA TYR A 183 -5.29 -8.30 -18.43
C TYR A 183 -4.26 -7.49 -19.21
N LEU A 184 -4.64 -6.28 -19.64
CA LEU A 184 -3.74 -5.38 -20.38
C LEU A 184 -2.54 -4.97 -19.54
N GLY A 185 -2.78 -4.64 -18.26
CA GLY A 185 -1.73 -4.26 -17.30
C GLY A 185 -0.74 -5.39 -17.04
N PHE A 186 -1.22 -6.62 -16.91
CA PHE A 186 -0.35 -7.78 -16.72
C PHE A 186 0.44 -8.13 -18.01
N ALA A 187 -0.21 -8.07 -19.16
CA ALA A 187 0.46 -8.28 -20.45
C ALA A 187 1.58 -7.26 -20.68
N TYR A 188 1.31 -5.98 -20.44
CA TYR A 188 2.32 -4.92 -20.48
C TYR A 188 3.51 -5.19 -19.52
N SER A 189 3.19 -5.67 -18.32
CA SER A 189 4.23 -5.99 -17.33
C SER A 189 5.14 -7.14 -17.77
N LEU A 190 4.58 -8.18 -18.38
CA LEU A 190 5.39 -9.28 -18.94
C LEU A 190 6.37 -8.77 -20.00
N ASP A 191 5.88 -7.91 -20.91
CA ASP A 191 6.70 -7.33 -21.96
C ASP A 191 7.79 -6.41 -21.38
N PHE A 192 7.46 -5.57 -20.38
CA PHE A 192 8.40 -4.70 -19.69
C PHE A 192 9.52 -5.47 -19.00
N TYR A 193 9.19 -6.53 -18.25
CA TYR A 193 10.18 -7.37 -17.57
C TYR A 193 10.82 -8.42 -18.51
N GLY A 194 10.39 -8.51 -19.77
CA GLY A 194 10.90 -9.48 -20.74
C GLY A 194 10.66 -10.93 -20.29
N VAL A 195 9.47 -11.22 -19.72
CA VAL A 195 9.08 -12.57 -19.33
C VAL A 195 8.26 -13.20 -20.45
N ASP A 196 8.85 -14.20 -21.12
CA ASP A 196 8.16 -14.98 -22.14
C ASP A 196 7.51 -16.23 -21.53
N LEU A 197 6.21 -16.38 -21.74
CA LEU A 197 5.42 -17.51 -21.23
C LEU A 197 5.11 -18.57 -22.28
N LYS A 198 5.47 -18.32 -23.55
CA LYS A 198 5.19 -19.26 -24.64
C LYS A 198 5.87 -20.61 -24.40
N ASP A 199 5.11 -21.70 -24.61
CA ASP A 199 5.55 -23.08 -24.44
C ASP A 199 6.01 -23.45 -23.02
N LYS A 200 5.79 -22.55 -21.99
CA LYS A 200 6.16 -22.79 -20.60
C LYS A 200 5.09 -23.52 -19.82
N LYS A 201 5.52 -24.21 -18.75
CA LYS A 201 4.63 -24.75 -17.71
C LYS A 201 4.51 -23.73 -16.58
N VAL A 202 3.28 -23.31 -16.29
CA VAL A 202 3.01 -22.20 -15.36
C VAL A 202 2.18 -22.66 -14.17
N LEU A 203 2.61 -22.36 -12.96
CA LEU A 203 1.89 -22.62 -11.73
C LEU A 203 1.25 -21.32 -11.23
N ILE A 204 -0.08 -21.31 -11.09
CA ILE A 204 -0.82 -20.18 -10.51
C ILE A 204 -1.15 -20.49 -9.05
N LEU A 205 -0.71 -19.67 -8.14
CA LEU A 205 -1.07 -19.74 -6.73
C LEU A 205 -2.30 -18.86 -6.47
N GLY A 206 -3.43 -19.48 -6.14
CA GLY A 206 -4.70 -18.81 -5.88
C GLY A 206 -5.75 -19.02 -6.97
N SER A 207 -7.03 -19.04 -6.57
CA SER A 207 -8.20 -19.30 -7.44
C SER A 207 -9.21 -18.14 -7.47
N GLY A 208 -8.81 -16.92 -7.08
CA GLY A 208 -9.65 -15.71 -7.06
C GLY A 208 -9.80 -15.05 -8.43
N GLY A 209 -10.43 -13.86 -8.46
CA GLY A 209 -10.70 -13.12 -9.70
C GLY A 209 -9.46 -12.82 -10.56
N ALA A 210 -8.31 -12.54 -9.95
CA ALA A 210 -7.06 -12.37 -10.70
C ALA A 210 -6.60 -13.68 -11.38
N SER A 211 -6.86 -14.83 -10.76
CA SER A 211 -6.53 -16.13 -11.34
C SER A 211 -7.30 -16.41 -12.62
N LYS A 212 -8.57 -15.99 -12.73
CA LYS A 212 -9.36 -16.13 -13.96
C LYS A 212 -8.74 -15.34 -15.12
N MET A 213 -8.37 -14.10 -14.86
CA MET A 213 -7.67 -13.25 -15.84
C MET A 213 -6.34 -13.89 -16.27
N LEU A 214 -5.55 -14.39 -15.32
CA LEU A 214 -4.29 -15.09 -15.63
C LEU A 214 -4.51 -16.32 -16.50
N GLN A 215 -5.51 -17.16 -16.20
CA GLN A 215 -5.82 -18.35 -17.01
C GLN A 215 -6.12 -17.99 -18.48
N LYS A 216 -6.94 -16.96 -18.70
CA LYS A 216 -7.21 -16.47 -20.06
C LYS A 216 -5.93 -15.97 -20.74
N LEU A 217 -5.14 -15.15 -20.06
CA LEU A 217 -3.90 -14.61 -20.60
C LEU A 217 -2.89 -15.72 -20.93
N LEU A 218 -2.75 -16.73 -20.08
CA LEU A 218 -1.87 -17.88 -20.33
C LEU A 218 -2.27 -18.67 -21.56
N MET A 219 -3.61 -18.87 -21.79
CA MET A 219 -4.10 -19.49 -23.01
C MET A 219 -3.72 -18.66 -24.25
N ASP A 220 -3.93 -17.35 -24.21
CA ASP A 220 -3.63 -16.43 -25.30
C ASP A 220 -2.14 -16.32 -25.61
N LYS A 221 -1.28 -16.41 -24.58
CA LYS A 221 0.19 -16.42 -24.72
C LYS A 221 0.74 -17.79 -25.16
N GLY A 222 -0.10 -18.82 -25.31
CA GLY A 222 0.29 -20.13 -25.80
C GLY A 222 1.20 -20.89 -24.84
N VAL A 223 0.89 -20.88 -23.54
CA VAL A 223 1.62 -21.71 -22.56
C VAL A 223 1.39 -23.19 -22.84
N LYS A 224 2.37 -24.01 -22.53
CA LYS A 224 2.28 -25.47 -22.73
C LYS A 224 1.27 -26.12 -21.80
N GLU A 225 1.27 -25.68 -20.54
CA GLU A 225 0.44 -26.22 -19.46
C GLU A 225 0.35 -25.20 -18.34
N PHE A 226 -0.80 -25.07 -17.69
CA PHE A 226 -0.88 -24.36 -16.42
C PHE A 226 -1.72 -25.13 -15.40
N VAL A 227 -1.39 -24.96 -14.12
CA VAL A 227 -2.11 -25.57 -12.99
C VAL A 227 -2.39 -24.49 -11.93
N VAL A 228 -3.60 -24.52 -11.37
CA VAL A 228 -4.02 -23.63 -10.29
C VAL A 228 -3.90 -24.38 -8.96
N ILE A 229 -3.09 -23.83 -8.06
CA ILE A 229 -2.93 -24.32 -6.69
C ILE A 229 -3.75 -23.43 -5.76
N SER A 230 -4.70 -24.02 -5.03
CA SER A 230 -5.44 -23.31 -3.99
C SER A 230 -5.89 -24.26 -2.88
N ARG A 231 -6.44 -23.68 -1.81
CA ARG A 231 -7.02 -24.49 -0.70
C ARG A 231 -8.31 -25.20 -1.09
N SER A 232 -8.97 -24.76 -2.14
CA SER A 232 -10.29 -25.26 -2.60
C SER A 232 -10.23 -26.07 -3.89
N THR A 233 -9.05 -26.28 -4.47
CA THR A 233 -8.85 -27.08 -5.68
C THR A 233 -8.26 -28.45 -5.34
N GLU A 234 -8.40 -29.41 -6.25
CA GLU A 234 -7.77 -30.74 -6.13
C GLU A 234 -6.25 -30.62 -5.97
N ASN A 235 -5.64 -29.72 -6.72
CA ASN A 235 -4.22 -29.38 -6.59
C ASN A 235 -4.06 -28.30 -5.50
N ASN A 236 -3.44 -28.66 -4.39
CA ASN A 236 -3.23 -27.81 -3.23
C ASN A 236 -1.75 -27.68 -2.86
N TYR A 237 -1.42 -26.89 -1.84
CA TYR A 237 -0.04 -26.67 -1.41
C TYR A 237 0.68 -27.94 -0.92
N GLU A 238 -0.04 -28.96 -0.43
CA GLU A 238 0.55 -30.23 0.00
C GLU A 238 1.02 -31.08 -1.20
N SER A 239 0.38 -30.87 -2.35
CA SER A 239 0.70 -31.60 -3.59
C SER A 239 1.62 -30.82 -4.54
N ILE A 240 2.09 -29.63 -4.16
CA ILE A 240 2.83 -28.69 -5.04
C ILE A 240 4.13 -29.30 -5.61
N GLU A 241 4.77 -30.20 -4.87
CA GLU A 241 6.00 -30.88 -5.31
C GLU A 241 5.81 -31.74 -6.57
N LYS A 242 4.58 -32.15 -6.89
CA LYS A 242 4.29 -32.85 -8.16
C LYS A 242 4.58 -32.00 -9.39
N PHE A 243 4.69 -30.68 -9.21
CA PHE A 243 4.91 -29.69 -10.25
C PHE A 243 6.33 -29.10 -10.22
N ALA A 244 7.30 -29.85 -9.66
CA ALA A 244 8.71 -29.40 -9.52
C ALA A 244 9.42 -29.13 -10.86
N ASP A 245 8.87 -29.57 -11.98
CA ASP A 245 9.38 -29.32 -13.35
C ASP A 245 8.72 -28.08 -14.01
N PHE A 246 7.88 -27.34 -13.29
CA PHE A 246 7.28 -26.11 -13.79
C PHE A 246 8.30 -24.97 -13.84
N GLU A 247 8.18 -24.13 -14.86
CA GLU A 247 9.17 -23.12 -15.21
C GLU A 247 8.81 -21.73 -14.71
N VAL A 248 7.52 -21.47 -14.44
CA VAL A 248 7.04 -20.17 -13.96
C VAL A 248 6.05 -20.37 -12.81
N ILE A 249 6.19 -19.55 -11.76
CA ILE A 249 5.24 -19.46 -10.65
C ILE A 249 4.66 -18.06 -10.62
N ILE A 250 3.30 -17.95 -10.57
CA ILE A 250 2.59 -16.69 -10.46
C ILE A 250 1.78 -16.68 -9.16
N ASN A 251 2.09 -15.80 -8.22
CA ASN A 251 1.32 -15.61 -7.01
C ASN A 251 0.16 -14.62 -7.23
N ALA A 252 -1.06 -15.14 -7.19
CA ALA A 252 -2.32 -14.38 -7.23
C ALA A 252 -3.08 -14.45 -5.89
N THR A 253 -2.38 -14.76 -4.79
CA THR A 253 -2.92 -14.79 -3.42
C THR A 253 -2.50 -13.55 -2.64
N PRO A 254 -3.13 -13.23 -1.49
CA PRO A 254 -2.65 -12.21 -0.58
C PRO A 254 -1.50 -12.68 0.33
N ILE A 255 -0.96 -13.89 0.16
CA ILE A 255 0.15 -14.42 0.98
C ILE A 255 1.42 -13.62 0.64
N GLY A 256 2.02 -13.02 1.65
CA GLY A 256 3.16 -12.13 1.51
C GLY A 256 2.80 -10.63 1.60
N MET A 257 1.51 -10.29 1.67
CA MET A 257 1.07 -8.90 1.98
C MET A 257 1.22 -8.58 3.47
N TYR A 258 1.31 -7.30 3.78
CA TYR A 258 1.16 -6.82 5.17
C TYR A 258 -0.19 -7.27 5.76
N PRO A 259 -0.27 -7.64 7.05
CA PRO A 259 0.82 -7.64 8.06
C PRO A 259 1.73 -8.87 8.03
N ASN A 260 1.39 -9.94 7.28
CA ASN A 260 2.11 -11.22 7.25
C ASN A 260 3.08 -11.28 6.06
N ASN A 261 3.83 -10.21 5.88
CA ASN A 261 4.65 -9.96 4.70
C ASN A 261 5.84 -10.92 4.49
N MET A 262 6.24 -11.69 5.54
CA MET A 262 7.34 -12.67 5.43
C MET A 262 6.83 -14.12 5.33
N GLU A 263 5.58 -14.32 4.88
CA GLU A 263 5.06 -15.65 4.59
C GLU A 263 5.27 -16.02 3.12
N SER A 264 5.75 -17.24 2.89
CA SER A 264 5.69 -17.95 1.61
C SER A 264 5.19 -19.37 1.86
N LYS A 265 4.36 -19.90 0.99
CA LYS A 265 3.86 -21.29 1.04
C LYS A 265 4.61 -22.21 0.10
N VAL A 266 5.60 -21.68 -0.62
CA VAL A 266 6.32 -22.42 -1.65
C VAL A 266 7.81 -22.41 -1.33
N ASP A 267 8.40 -23.58 -1.28
CA ASP A 267 9.84 -23.76 -1.22
C ASP A 267 10.39 -23.82 -2.65
N LEU A 268 10.96 -22.73 -3.12
CA LEU A 268 11.46 -22.59 -4.50
C LEU A 268 12.65 -23.51 -4.81
N ALA A 269 13.41 -23.92 -3.80
CA ALA A 269 14.54 -24.84 -4.00
C ALA A 269 14.13 -26.24 -4.50
N LYS A 270 12.84 -26.58 -4.40
CA LYS A 270 12.29 -27.82 -4.92
C LYS A 270 11.97 -27.80 -6.41
N PHE A 271 12.01 -26.62 -7.05
CA PHE A 271 11.71 -26.44 -8.48
C PHE A 271 13.01 -26.41 -9.29
N ASN A 272 13.26 -27.47 -10.06
CA ASN A 272 14.54 -27.67 -10.74
C ASN A 272 14.64 -27.00 -12.13
N LYS A 273 13.54 -26.42 -12.63
CA LYS A 273 13.45 -25.75 -13.94
C LYS A 273 12.88 -24.33 -13.83
N LEU A 274 12.76 -23.79 -12.62
CA LEU A 274 12.14 -22.50 -12.40
C LEU A 274 12.98 -21.37 -13.02
N GLU A 275 12.38 -20.65 -13.95
CA GLU A 275 13.00 -19.54 -14.68
C GLU A 275 12.49 -18.18 -14.24
N ALA A 276 11.21 -18.13 -13.79
CA ALA A 276 10.60 -16.88 -13.35
C ALA A 276 9.60 -17.06 -12.20
N VAL A 277 9.59 -16.07 -11.31
CA VAL A 277 8.60 -15.93 -10.23
C VAL A 277 7.93 -14.56 -10.35
N ILE A 278 6.62 -14.57 -10.46
CA ILE A 278 5.79 -13.39 -10.61
C ILE A 278 4.89 -13.27 -9.38
N ASP A 279 4.82 -12.08 -8.78
CA ASP A 279 3.91 -11.82 -7.67
C ASP A 279 3.02 -10.62 -8.00
N LEU A 280 1.71 -10.78 -7.93
CA LEU A 280 0.77 -9.68 -8.18
C LEU A 280 0.72 -8.67 -7.02
N ILE A 281 1.36 -8.98 -5.90
CA ILE A 281 1.49 -8.07 -4.76
C ILE A 281 2.49 -6.97 -5.12
N TYR A 282 2.13 -5.73 -4.77
CA TYR A 282 2.97 -4.54 -4.95
C TYR A 282 3.34 -3.85 -3.62
N ASN A 283 2.72 -4.24 -2.52
CA ASN A 283 3.01 -3.72 -1.20
C ASN A 283 3.04 -4.85 -0.16
N PRO A 284 4.25 -5.26 0.28
CA PRO A 284 5.57 -4.68 0.04
C PRO A 284 6.01 -4.75 -1.43
N LEU A 285 7.07 -3.99 -1.80
CA LEU A 285 7.64 -4.01 -3.16
C LEU A 285 8.18 -5.38 -3.53
N LYS A 286 8.75 -6.11 -2.55
CA LYS A 286 9.20 -7.50 -2.68
C LYS A 286 8.59 -8.34 -1.57
N THR A 287 7.83 -9.35 -1.94
CA THR A 287 7.35 -10.37 -1.00
C THR A 287 8.48 -11.36 -0.64
N LYS A 288 8.26 -12.18 0.40
CA LYS A 288 9.20 -13.26 0.72
C LYS A 288 9.44 -14.19 -0.47
N LEU A 289 8.41 -14.47 -1.26
CA LEU A 289 8.51 -15.30 -2.46
C LEU A 289 9.46 -14.68 -3.51
N ILE A 290 9.38 -13.36 -3.73
CA ILE A 290 10.30 -12.62 -4.62
C ILE A 290 11.72 -12.63 -4.07
N ILE A 291 11.91 -12.36 -2.77
CA ILE A 291 13.23 -12.37 -2.13
C ILE A 291 13.90 -13.75 -2.25
N ASP A 292 13.12 -14.83 -2.03
CA ASP A 292 13.66 -16.18 -2.15
C ASP A 292 14.03 -16.54 -3.60
N ALA A 293 13.28 -16.05 -4.58
CA ALA A 293 13.62 -16.21 -5.99
C ALA A 293 14.90 -15.45 -6.37
N GLU A 294 15.06 -14.21 -5.90
CA GLU A 294 16.28 -13.41 -6.11
C GLU A 294 17.52 -14.08 -5.52
N LYS A 295 17.43 -14.67 -4.31
CA LYS A 295 18.51 -15.46 -3.69
C LYS A 295 18.95 -16.66 -4.56
N LEU A 296 18.01 -17.22 -5.32
CA LEU A 296 18.27 -18.32 -6.25
C LEU A 296 18.64 -17.85 -7.67
N SER A 297 18.81 -16.53 -7.86
CA SER A 297 19.08 -15.90 -9.18
C SER A 297 17.99 -16.21 -10.22
N ILE A 298 16.75 -16.41 -9.78
CA ILE A 298 15.57 -16.60 -10.63
C ILE A 298 15.00 -15.23 -11.00
N LYS A 299 14.58 -15.07 -12.24
CA LYS A 299 13.95 -13.83 -12.71
C LYS A 299 12.68 -13.52 -11.94
N THR A 300 12.50 -12.26 -11.54
CA THR A 300 11.34 -11.83 -10.73
C THR A 300 10.55 -10.72 -11.39
N MET A 301 9.25 -10.68 -11.07
CA MET A 301 8.35 -9.60 -11.45
C MET A 301 7.39 -9.31 -10.29
N SER A 302 7.29 -8.06 -9.83
CA SER A 302 6.35 -7.62 -8.81
C SER A 302 5.13 -6.90 -9.40
N GLY A 303 4.05 -6.77 -8.62
CA GLY A 303 2.76 -6.26 -9.08
C GLY A 303 2.68 -4.76 -9.35
N LEU A 304 3.71 -3.97 -9.03
CA LEU A 304 3.62 -2.51 -9.12
C LEU A 304 3.45 -2.01 -10.57
N MET A 305 4.18 -2.60 -11.53
CA MET A 305 4.04 -2.24 -12.94
C MET A 305 2.64 -2.56 -13.46
N MET A 306 2.11 -3.72 -13.12
CA MET A 306 0.73 -4.10 -13.47
C MET A 306 -0.28 -3.11 -12.88
N LEU A 307 -0.10 -2.66 -11.64
CA LEU A 307 -0.97 -1.69 -10.99
C LEU A 307 -1.00 -0.35 -11.75
N VAL A 308 0.14 0.12 -12.22
CA VAL A 308 0.24 1.38 -12.98
C VAL A 308 -0.34 1.20 -14.38
N ALA A 309 0.04 0.16 -15.10
CA ALA A 309 -0.37 -0.08 -16.47
C ALA A 309 -1.89 -0.31 -16.60
N GLN A 310 -2.52 -1.09 -15.69
CA GLN A 310 -3.97 -1.28 -15.72
C GLN A 310 -4.73 0.04 -15.50
N ALA A 311 -4.21 0.93 -14.66
CA ALA A 311 -4.81 2.24 -14.44
C ALA A 311 -4.65 3.16 -15.66
N PHE A 312 -3.53 3.05 -16.38
CA PHE A 312 -3.31 3.75 -17.64
C PHE A 312 -4.35 3.33 -18.68
N PHE A 313 -4.54 2.03 -18.90
CA PHE A 313 -5.54 1.55 -19.85
C PHE A 313 -6.98 1.89 -19.43
N ALA A 314 -7.27 1.87 -18.13
CA ALA A 314 -8.56 2.35 -17.61
C ALA A 314 -8.75 3.86 -17.87
N CYS A 315 -7.71 4.67 -17.70
CA CYS A 315 -7.75 6.11 -17.98
C CYS A 315 -8.01 6.40 -19.46
N GLU A 316 -7.40 5.67 -20.38
CA GLU A 316 -7.70 5.77 -21.82
C GLU A 316 -9.19 5.50 -22.10
N LEU A 317 -9.76 4.45 -21.50
CA LEU A 317 -11.17 4.14 -21.59
C LEU A 317 -12.06 5.24 -20.99
N PHE A 318 -11.70 5.79 -19.84
CA PHE A 318 -12.45 6.87 -19.19
C PHE A 318 -12.53 8.13 -20.06
N LEU A 319 -11.40 8.49 -20.70
CA LEU A 319 -11.27 9.71 -21.47
C LEU A 319 -11.64 9.53 -22.96
N ASP A 320 -11.85 8.29 -23.40
CA ASP A 320 -12.03 7.93 -24.80
C ASP A 320 -10.90 8.48 -25.70
N LYS A 321 -9.66 8.34 -25.22
CA LYS A 321 -8.48 8.95 -25.84
C LYS A 321 -7.24 8.09 -25.59
N LYS A 322 -6.38 7.97 -26.59
CA LYS A 322 -5.05 7.38 -26.43
C LYS A 322 -4.12 8.35 -25.72
N LEU A 323 -3.35 7.82 -24.75
CA LEU A 323 -2.36 8.53 -23.98
C LEU A 323 -0.94 8.10 -24.42
N ASP A 324 0.07 8.88 -24.01
CA ASP A 324 1.47 8.53 -24.21
C ASP A 324 1.91 7.44 -23.23
N GLU A 325 2.22 6.25 -23.72
CA GLU A 325 2.64 5.12 -22.88
C GLU A 325 3.90 5.38 -22.04
N SER A 326 4.75 6.34 -22.45
CA SER A 326 5.95 6.71 -21.68
C SER A 326 5.62 7.19 -20.25
N ILE A 327 4.37 7.62 -20.02
CA ILE A 327 3.89 8.05 -18.69
C ILE A 327 3.81 6.87 -17.72
N ILE A 328 3.60 5.63 -18.20
CA ILE A 328 3.54 4.43 -17.35
C ILE A 328 4.85 4.29 -16.59
N ILE A 329 5.98 4.34 -17.31
CA ILE A 329 7.32 4.19 -16.73
C ILE A 329 7.61 5.32 -15.74
N LYS A 330 7.25 6.56 -16.08
CA LYS A 330 7.44 7.71 -15.19
C LYS A 330 6.68 7.57 -13.88
N ILE A 331 5.41 7.13 -13.94
CA ILE A 331 4.59 6.91 -12.74
C ILE A 331 5.12 5.72 -11.95
N TYR A 332 5.49 4.63 -12.61
CA TYR A 332 6.08 3.46 -11.97
C TYR A 332 7.32 3.82 -11.17
N LYS A 333 8.31 4.52 -11.79
CA LYS A 333 9.53 4.95 -11.13
C LYS A 333 9.25 5.85 -9.93
N LYS A 334 8.36 6.84 -10.09
CA LYS A 334 7.94 7.71 -9.00
C LYS A 334 7.33 6.93 -7.83
N LEU A 335 6.36 6.06 -8.09
CA LEU A 335 5.71 5.29 -7.03
C LEU A 335 6.66 4.31 -6.36
N LYS A 336 7.53 3.65 -7.11
CA LYS A 336 8.55 2.77 -6.56
C LYS A 336 9.42 3.54 -5.57
N PHE A 337 9.95 4.70 -5.97
CA PHE A 337 10.75 5.55 -5.11
C PHE A 337 9.98 6.05 -3.88
N ASP A 338 8.74 6.54 -4.05
CA ASP A 338 7.91 7.01 -2.94
C ASP A 338 7.58 5.90 -1.92
N MET A 339 7.52 4.65 -2.36
CA MET A 339 7.27 3.48 -1.50
C MET A 339 8.54 2.92 -0.87
N GLU A 340 9.69 3.06 -1.51
CA GLU A 340 10.96 2.50 -1.08
C GLU A 340 11.52 3.27 0.12
N ASN A 341 11.92 2.56 1.17
CA ASN A 341 12.64 3.14 2.30
C ASN A 341 14.10 3.34 1.91
N ILE A 342 14.77 4.33 2.49
CA ILE A 342 16.22 4.48 2.36
C ILE A 342 16.85 3.99 3.66
N LEU A 343 17.60 2.90 3.59
CA LEU A 343 18.27 2.32 4.73
C LEU A 343 19.78 2.58 4.68
N LEU A 344 20.31 3.29 5.69
CA LEU A 344 21.73 3.53 5.85
C LEU A 344 22.35 2.41 6.70
N ILE A 345 23.33 1.70 6.12
CA ILE A 345 24.13 0.68 6.80
C ILE A 345 25.61 1.09 6.85
N GLY A 346 26.39 0.44 7.70
CA GLY A 346 27.83 0.68 7.82
C GLY A 346 28.32 0.57 9.26
N MET A 347 29.63 0.73 9.43
CA MET A 347 30.30 0.61 10.72
C MET A 347 29.76 1.61 11.76
N PRO A 348 29.87 1.32 13.06
CA PRO A 348 29.60 2.31 14.11
C PRO A 348 30.41 3.59 13.85
N SER A 349 29.78 4.75 14.12
CA SER A 349 30.40 6.10 13.93
C SER A 349 30.74 6.50 12.47
N CYS A 350 30.30 5.77 11.45
CA CYS A 350 30.51 6.19 10.05
C CYS A 350 29.60 7.36 9.60
N GLY A 351 28.67 7.81 10.44
CA GLY A 351 27.85 9.00 10.17
C GLY A 351 26.39 8.73 9.76
N LYS A 352 25.87 7.50 9.88
CA LYS A 352 24.50 7.11 9.49
C LYS A 352 23.41 8.03 10.04
N THR A 353 23.41 8.27 11.37
CA THR A 353 22.42 9.12 12.04
C THR A 353 22.45 10.56 11.51
N SER A 354 23.67 11.14 11.44
CA SER A 354 23.83 12.53 10.97
C SER A 354 23.44 12.69 9.51
N MET A 355 23.86 11.76 8.65
CA MET A 355 23.56 11.78 7.22
C MET A 355 22.09 11.46 6.98
N GLY A 356 21.54 10.51 7.71
CA GLY A 356 20.12 10.13 7.59
C GLY A 356 19.17 11.28 7.91
N LYS A 357 19.46 12.08 8.96
CA LYS A 357 18.66 13.28 9.30
C LYS A 357 18.64 14.31 8.16
N ILE A 358 19.83 14.63 7.60
CA ILE A 358 19.96 15.61 6.53
C ILE A 358 19.29 15.09 5.25
N LEU A 359 19.49 13.83 4.92
CA LEU A 359 18.87 13.19 3.75
C LEU A 359 17.33 13.16 3.86
N ALA A 360 16.80 12.81 5.02
CA ALA A 360 15.36 12.79 5.28
C ALA A 360 14.73 14.18 5.13
N GLU A 361 15.36 15.22 5.69
CA GLU A 361 14.93 16.61 5.51
C GLU A 361 14.91 17.02 4.03
N LYS A 362 15.98 16.69 3.28
CA LYS A 362 16.09 17.02 1.86
C LYS A 362 15.03 16.33 1.00
N LEU A 363 14.74 15.07 1.30
CA LEU A 363 13.74 14.26 0.59
C LEU A 363 12.31 14.42 1.14
N LYS A 364 12.14 15.20 2.22
CA LYS A 364 10.85 15.38 2.93
C LYS A 364 10.25 14.05 3.42
N ARG A 365 11.11 13.18 3.96
CA ARG A 365 10.75 11.88 4.52
C ARG A 365 10.94 11.87 6.03
N ASP A 366 10.21 11.04 6.74
CA ASP A 366 10.44 10.81 8.17
C ASP A 366 11.77 10.08 8.39
N PHE A 367 12.48 10.44 9.47
CA PHE A 367 13.75 9.83 9.86
C PHE A 367 13.59 8.98 11.13
N TYR A 368 14.20 7.79 11.11
CA TYR A 368 14.27 6.89 12.25
C TYR A 368 15.68 6.32 12.43
N ASP A 369 16.16 6.27 13.68
CA ASP A 369 17.39 5.59 14.08
C ASP A 369 17.02 4.37 14.93
N THR A 370 17.46 3.17 14.53
CA THR A 370 17.07 1.94 15.24
C THR A 370 17.63 1.91 16.65
N ASP A 371 18.82 2.47 16.90
CA ASP A 371 19.43 2.54 18.22
C ASP A 371 18.62 3.47 19.14
N ASP A 372 18.17 4.64 18.65
CA ASP A 372 17.29 5.57 19.39
C ASP A 372 15.93 4.92 19.72
N LEU A 373 15.38 4.13 18.80
CA LEU A 373 14.11 3.42 19.01
C LEU A 373 14.23 2.34 20.07
N ILE A 374 15.33 1.59 20.10
CA ILE A 374 15.62 0.60 21.15
C ILE A 374 15.67 1.29 22.53
N VAL A 375 16.44 2.38 22.64
CA VAL A 375 16.55 3.16 23.88
C VAL A 375 15.19 3.66 24.35
N LYS A 376 14.36 4.14 23.42
CA LYS A 376 13.01 4.62 23.73
C LYS A 376 12.07 3.50 24.20
N GLU A 377 12.13 2.32 23.59
CA GLU A 377 11.28 1.17 23.95
C GLU A 377 11.68 0.58 25.29
N GLU A 378 12.99 0.43 25.55
CA GLU A 378 13.52 -0.18 26.77
C GLU A 378 13.63 0.78 27.95
N GLY A 379 13.65 2.11 27.71
CA GLY A 379 13.87 3.12 28.75
C GLY A 379 15.29 3.09 29.36
N LYS A 380 16.25 2.43 28.67
CA LYS A 380 17.63 2.22 29.10
C LYS A 380 18.59 2.48 27.94
N THR A 381 19.80 2.88 28.26
CA THR A 381 20.88 3.04 27.28
C THR A 381 21.32 1.68 26.74
N ILE A 382 21.88 1.64 25.52
CA ILE A 382 22.38 0.41 24.91
C ILE A 382 23.43 -0.29 25.81
N PRO A 383 24.42 0.40 26.42
CA PRO A 383 25.34 -0.24 27.36
C PRO A 383 24.64 -0.93 28.54
N GLU A 384 23.63 -0.29 29.13
CA GLU A 384 22.86 -0.86 30.26
C GLU A 384 22.09 -2.12 29.81
N ILE A 385 21.52 -2.12 28.58
CA ILE A 385 20.82 -3.30 28.03
C ILE A 385 21.82 -4.46 27.85
N PHE A 386 23.01 -4.18 27.31
CA PHE A 386 24.07 -5.19 27.16
C PHE A 386 24.53 -5.77 28.47
N GLU A 387 24.70 -4.92 29.50
CA GLU A 387 25.15 -5.34 30.84
C GLU A 387 24.10 -6.17 31.57
N GLU A 388 22.82 -5.78 31.51
CA GLU A 388 21.74 -6.45 32.24
C GLU A 388 21.20 -7.68 31.54
N LYS A 389 21.05 -7.64 30.20
CA LYS A 389 20.32 -8.63 29.44
C LYS A 389 21.15 -9.35 28.36
N GLY A 390 22.34 -8.84 28.07
CA GLY A 390 23.27 -9.42 27.11
C GLY A 390 22.99 -9.07 25.65
N GLU A 391 23.95 -9.45 24.78
CA GLU A 391 23.90 -9.15 23.35
C GLU A 391 22.72 -9.84 22.64
N ALA A 392 22.42 -11.10 22.96
CA ALA A 392 21.35 -11.84 22.31
C ALA A 392 20.01 -11.13 22.43
N TYR A 393 19.67 -10.66 23.65
CA TYR A 393 18.45 -9.91 23.89
C TYR A 393 18.42 -8.58 23.09
N PHE A 394 19.54 -7.84 23.07
CA PHE A 394 19.65 -6.64 22.26
C PHE A 394 19.35 -6.91 20.77
N ARG A 395 19.92 -8.00 20.22
CA ARG A 395 19.66 -8.39 18.82
C ARG A 395 18.21 -8.78 18.56
N ASP A 396 17.52 -9.39 19.52
CA ASP A 396 16.11 -9.73 19.39
C ASP A 396 15.23 -8.48 19.30
N ILE A 397 15.50 -7.45 20.12
CA ILE A 397 14.80 -6.17 20.06
C ILE A 397 15.13 -5.42 18.78
N GLU A 398 16.42 -5.39 18.38
CA GLU A 398 16.86 -4.79 17.12
C GLU A 398 16.09 -5.38 15.94
N SER A 399 15.97 -6.72 15.88
CA SER A 399 15.19 -7.41 14.83
C SER A 399 13.69 -7.09 14.89
N LYS A 400 13.10 -7.01 16.09
CA LYS A 400 11.69 -6.64 16.29
C LYS A 400 11.41 -5.23 15.78
N ILE A 401 12.25 -4.26 16.12
CA ILE A 401 12.11 -2.88 15.68
C ILE A 401 12.25 -2.79 14.16
N LEU A 402 13.27 -3.42 13.59
CA LEU A 402 13.45 -3.43 12.13
C LEU A 402 12.22 -4.03 11.41
N LYS A 403 11.71 -5.15 11.90
CA LYS A 403 10.48 -5.78 11.37
C LYS A 403 9.28 -4.83 11.36
N ASP A 404 9.09 -4.04 12.42
CA ASP A 404 7.95 -3.12 12.50
C ASP A 404 8.15 -1.89 11.61
N PHE A 405 9.38 -1.40 11.46
CA PHE A 405 9.70 -0.27 10.61
C PHE A 405 9.79 -0.63 9.12
N SER A 406 10.19 -1.86 8.77
CA SER A 406 10.20 -2.34 7.38
C SER A 406 8.80 -2.37 6.72
N LYS A 407 7.73 -2.35 7.53
CA LYS A 407 6.34 -2.28 7.06
C LYS A 407 5.91 -0.86 6.63
N ARG A 408 6.73 0.16 6.93
CA ARG A 408 6.48 1.54 6.51
C ARG A 408 7.05 1.77 5.12
N ASN A 409 6.52 2.77 4.45
CA ASN A 409 6.96 3.17 3.12
C ASN A 409 7.51 4.60 3.15
N GLY A 410 8.51 4.88 2.32
CA GLY A 410 9.00 6.23 2.07
C GLY A 410 9.71 6.90 3.25
N ILE A 411 10.36 6.13 4.15
CA ILE A 411 11.09 6.67 5.29
C ILE A 411 12.60 6.51 5.12
N VAL A 412 13.39 7.24 5.91
CA VAL A 412 14.84 7.09 6.01
C VAL A 412 15.17 6.44 7.35
N ILE A 413 15.96 5.36 7.30
CA ILE A 413 16.33 4.57 8.49
C ILE A 413 17.85 4.54 8.62
N ALA A 414 18.37 4.91 9.78
CA ALA A 414 19.75 4.60 10.18
C ALA A 414 19.76 3.33 11.02
N SER A 415 20.42 2.27 10.54
CA SER A 415 20.47 1.00 11.28
C SER A 415 21.65 0.94 12.27
N GLY A 416 21.49 0.13 13.32
CA GLY A 416 22.63 -0.31 14.12
C GLY A 416 23.69 -1.01 13.26
N GLY A 417 24.97 -0.90 13.59
CA GLY A 417 26.04 -1.50 12.77
C GLY A 417 25.98 -3.04 12.72
N GLY A 418 25.31 -3.70 13.65
CA GLY A 418 25.14 -5.15 13.65
C GLY A 418 23.82 -5.64 13.07
N THR A 419 22.88 -4.75 12.77
CA THR A 419 21.54 -5.09 12.27
C THR A 419 21.56 -6.06 11.07
N PRO A 420 22.42 -5.89 10.03
CA PRO A 420 22.47 -6.78 8.88
C PRO A 420 23.08 -8.17 9.13
N LEU A 421 23.63 -8.44 10.31
CA LEU A 421 24.32 -9.71 10.58
C LEU A 421 23.34 -10.89 10.63
N ARG A 422 22.14 -10.68 11.15
CA ARG A 422 21.09 -11.71 11.16
C ARG A 422 20.46 -11.87 9.79
N GLU A 423 20.30 -13.11 9.33
CA GLU A 423 19.72 -13.42 8.03
C GLU A 423 18.27 -12.93 7.92
N GLU A 424 17.47 -13.12 8.97
CA GLU A 424 16.09 -12.62 9.00
C GLU A 424 16.00 -11.09 8.81
N ASN A 425 16.97 -10.33 9.35
CA ASN A 425 17.02 -8.89 9.18
C ASN A 425 17.34 -8.51 7.72
N ARG A 426 18.17 -9.30 7.05
CA ARG A 426 18.48 -9.09 5.62
C ARG A 426 17.24 -9.23 4.75
N ASP A 427 16.34 -10.16 5.06
CA ASP A 427 15.08 -10.32 4.35
C ASP A 427 14.16 -9.10 4.56
N TYR A 428 14.02 -8.62 5.81
CA TYR A 428 13.28 -7.38 6.08
C TYR A 428 13.86 -6.15 5.38
N ILE A 429 15.21 -6.05 5.33
CA ILE A 429 15.92 -4.99 4.62
C ILE A 429 15.63 -5.04 3.12
N SER A 430 15.76 -6.23 2.51
CA SER A 430 15.59 -6.43 1.06
C SER A 430 14.17 -6.21 0.58
N GLN A 431 13.18 -6.30 1.48
CA GLN A 431 11.77 -6.27 1.13
C GLN A 431 11.31 -4.93 0.55
N ASN A 432 11.79 -3.84 1.10
CA ASN A 432 11.27 -2.50 0.75
C ASN A 432 12.32 -1.39 0.93
N SER A 433 13.62 -1.67 0.81
CA SER A 433 14.64 -0.66 1.06
C SER A 433 15.67 -0.52 -0.05
N LEU A 434 15.93 0.73 -0.43
CA LEU A 434 17.19 1.14 -1.08
C LEU A 434 18.27 1.20 -0.01
N VAL A 435 19.23 0.29 -0.07
CA VAL A 435 20.29 0.16 0.93
C VAL A 435 21.50 0.98 0.50
N ILE A 436 21.90 1.93 1.34
CA ILE A 436 23.08 2.78 1.14
C ILE A 436 24.14 2.41 2.18
N TYR A 437 25.26 1.88 1.73
CA TYR A 437 26.40 1.58 2.57
C TYR A 437 27.31 2.81 2.69
N LEU A 438 27.41 3.35 3.91
CA LEU A 438 28.35 4.42 4.25
C LEU A 438 29.69 3.78 4.69
N ASN A 439 30.66 3.73 3.78
CA ASN A 439 32.01 3.24 4.06
C ASN A 439 32.89 4.42 4.51
N ARG A 440 33.53 4.30 5.65
CA ARG A 440 34.45 5.30 6.19
C ARG A 440 35.72 4.61 6.67
N ASP A 441 36.87 5.22 6.42
CA ASP A 441 38.16 4.71 6.88
C ASP A 441 38.16 4.46 8.39
N LEU A 442 38.65 3.29 8.80
CA LEU A 442 38.61 2.83 10.20
C LEU A 442 39.33 3.78 11.16
N GLU A 443 40.38 4.46 10.67
CA GLU A 443 41.16 5.43 11.45
C GLU A 443 40.35 6.68 11.81
N ASN A 444 39.30 6.97 11.03
CA ASN A 444 38.42 8.12 11.22
C ASN A 444 37.14 7.78 12.01
N LEU A 445 37.03 6.56 12.56
CA LEU A 445 35.87 6.13 13.34
C LEU A 445 36.10 6.33 14.84
N GLU A 446 35.12 6.93 15.53
CA GLU A 446 35.15 7.08 16.98
C GLU A 446 34.91 5.74 17.69
N THR A 447 35.76 5.44 18.68
CA THR A 447 35.71 4.17 19.43
C THR A 447 35.09 4.34 20.84
N SER A 448 34.89 5.58 21.32
CA SER A 448 34.39 5.86 22.68
C SER A 448 32.91 5.53 22.85
N GLY A 449 32.54 5.03 24.06
CA GLY A 449 31.13 4.86 24.47
C GLY A 449 30.35 3.68 23.86
N ARG A 450 31.03 2.72 23.23
CA ARG A 450 30.36 1.57 22.56
C ARG A 450 30.88 0.22 23.07
N PRO A 451 29.96 -0.71 23.45
CA PRO A 451 30.37 -1.99 24.06
C PRO A 451 31.30 -2.85 23.21
N LEU A 452 31.07 -2.90 21.87
CA LEU A 452 31.74 -3.81 20.95
C LEU A 452 32.95 -3.20 20.20
N SER A 453 33.11 -1.87 20.13
CA SER A 453 34.17 -1.20 19.37
C SER A 453 35.10 -0.34 20.25
N LYS A 454 35.56 -0.91 21.35
CA LYS A 454 36.33 -0.19 22.38
C LYS A 454 37.72 0.28 21.96
N ASN A 455 38.31 -0.33 20.94
CA ASN A 455 39.64 0.01 20.41
C ASN A 455 39.72 -0.32 18.90
N LEU A 456 40.80 0.15 18.26
CA LEU A 456 41.03 -0.03 16.78
C LEU A 456 41.11 -1.50 16.38
N GLU A 457 41.67 -2.35 17.24
CA GLU A 457 41.83 -3.79 16.93
C GLU A 457 40.43 -4.48 16.87
N ASN A 458 39.57 -4.20 17.86
CA ASN A 458 38.20 -4.71 17.86
C ASN A 458 37.39 -4.15 16.68
N LEU A 459 37.63 -2.89 16.31
CA LEU A 459 36.98 -2.27 15.17
C LEU A 459 37.37 -2.93 13.84
N LYS A 460 38.67 -3.32 13.67
CA LYS A 460 39.12 -4.07 12.51
C LYS A 460 38.48 -5.45 12.43
N LYS A 461 38.41 -6.19 13.53
CA LYS A 461 37.74 -7.49 13.56
C LYS A 461 36.25 -7.36 13.16
N LEU A 462 35.54 -6.39 13.74
CA LEU A 462 34.15 -6.12 13.38
C LEU A 462 33.98 -5.73 11.90
N TYR A 463 34.93 -5.00 11.33
CA TYR A 463 34.91 -4.62 9.93
C TYR A 463 35.09 -5.84 9.03
N ASP A 464 36.08 -6.70 9.32
CA ASP A 464 36.35 -7.91 8.56
C ASP A 464 35.15 -8.88 8.58
N GLU A 465 34.44 -9.00 9.70
CA GLU A 465 33.23 -9.81 9.84
C GLU A 465 32.02 -9.25 9.06
N ARG A 466 31.94 -7.92 8.86
CA ARG A 466 30.74 -7.24 8.36
C ARG A 466 30.83 -6.76 6.94
N LYS A 467 32.05 -6.51 6.45
CA LYS A 467 32.28 -5.90 5.14
C LYS A 467 31.59 -6.62 4.01
N GLU A 468 31.73 -7.94 3.93
CA GLU A 468 31.10 -8.76 2.87
C GLU A 468 29.59 -8.70 2.93
N ILE A 469 29.00 -8.65 4.15
CA ILE A 469 27.56 -8.54 4.35
C ILE A 469 27.06 -7.15 3.90
N TYR A 470 27.80 -6.08 4.25
CA TYR A 470 27.44 -4.73 3.83
C TYR A 470 27.56 -4.57 2.31
N ASP A 471 28.67 -5.05 1.71
CA ASP A 471 28.88 -5.00 0.26
C ASP A 471 27.83 -5.82 -0.49
N GLY A 472 27.41 -6.98 0.06
CA GLY A 472 26.38 -7.84 -0.55
C GLY A 472 24.94 -7.32 -0.45
N LEU A 473 24.66 -6.43 0.52
CA LEU A 473 23.33 -5.83 0.69
C LEU A 473 23.20 -4.45 0.03
N ALA A 474 24.30 -3.77 -0.20
CA ALA A 474 24.30 -2.39 -0.67
C ALA A 474 23.88 -2.28 -2.13
N HIS A 475 22.86 -1.47 -2.39
CA HIS A 475 22.53 -1.00 -3.74
C HIS A 475 23.43 0.19 -4.13
N ILE A 476 23.79 1.03 -3.15
CA ILE A 476 24.67 2.20 -3.32
C ILE A 476 25.76 2.13 -2.26
N LYS A 477 27.01 2.37 -2.64
CA LYS A 477 28.16 2.47 -1.74
C LYS A 477 28.75 3.87 -1.83
N ILE A 478 28.91 4.53 -0.68
CA ILE A 478 29.46 5.87 -0.55
C ILE A 478 30.72 5.83 0.30
N GLU A 479 31.84 6.27 -0.25
CA GLU A 479 33.06 6.51 0.52
C GLU A 479 32.92 7.86 1.24
N VAL A 480 32.77 7.78 2.57
CA VAL A 480 32.45 8.95 3.41
C VAL A 480 33.68 9.78 3.68
N ILE A 481 33.63 11.04 3.32
CA ILE A 481 34.66 12.05 3.60
C ILE A 481 34.21 12.97 4.77
N GLU A 482 35.09 13.86 5.24
CA GLU A 482 34.77 14.79 6.35
C GLU A 482 33.67 15.82 5.98
N ASP A 483 33.60 16.19 4.71
CA ASP A 483 32.63 17.17 4.19
C ASP A 483 31.22 16.56 4.06
N LYS A 484 30.37 16.88 5.02
CA LYS A 484 28.99 16.36 5.06
C LYS A 484 28.13 16.80 3.86
N ILE A 485 28.38 18.00 3.33
CA ILE A 485 27.61 18.52 2.20
C ILE A 485 27.94 17.71 0.94
N LYS A 486 29.24 17.49 0.70
CA LYS A 486 29.68 16.67 -0.45
C LYS A 486 29.18 15.22 -0.34
N ASN A 487 29.19 14.65 0.86
CA ASN A 487 28.61 13.31 1.08
C ASN A 487 27.12 13.27 0.72
N LEU A 488 26.35 14.29 1.11
CA LEU A 488 24.94 14.40 0.78
C LEU A 488 24.73 14.51 -0.74
N ASP A 489 25.50 15.37 -1.41
CA ASP A 489 25.42 15.54 -2.87
C ASP A 489 25.75 14.24 -3.62
N LEU A 490 26.75 13.48 -3.14
CA LEU A 490 27.07 12.17 -3.69
C LEU A 490 25.92 11.19 -3.50
N ILE A 491 25.34 11.13 -2.28
CA ILE A 491 24.21 10.25 -2.00
C ILE A 491 23.03 10.59 -2.91
N LEU A 492 22.63 11.86 -2.99
CA LEU A 492 21.50 12.30 -3.81
C LEU A 492 21.72 11.95 -5.29
N LYS A 493 22.92 12.19 -5.80
CA LYS A 493 23.28 11.85 -7.19
C LYS A 493 23.18 10.35 -7.47
N GLU A 494 23.63 9.50 -6.54
CA GLU A 494 23.53 8.04 -6.73
C GLU A 494 22.08 7.54 -6.54
N VAL A 495 21.30 8.17 -5.66
CA VAL A 495 19.85 7.90 -5.53
C VAL A 495 19.12 8.26 -6.83
N GLU A 496 19.36 9.44 -7.40
CA GLU A 496 18.79 9.85 -8.69
C GLU A 496 19.15 8.85 -9.82
N LYS A 497 20.39 8.41 -9.88
CA LYS A 497 20.78 7.38 -10.85
C LYS A 497 20.05 6.06 -10.61
N HIS A 498 19.89 5.64 -9.34
CA HIS A 498 19.16 4.41 -9.02
C HIS A 498 17.70 4.49 -9.49
N GLU A 499 17.06 5.66 -9.37
CA GLU A 499 15.72 5.90 -9.91
C GLU A 499 15.68 5.75 -11.45
N ASP A 500 16.73 6.21 -12.14
CA ASP A 500 16.80 6.16 -13.61
C ASP A 500 17.15 4.77 -14.15
N PHE A 501 17.95 3.98 -13.41
CA PHE A 501 18.47 2.66 -13.83
C PHE A 501 17.73 1.47 -13.19
N SER A 502 16.78 1.68 -12.28
CA SER A 502 16.08 0.58 -11.61
C SER A 502 14.96 -0.02 -12.50
N ASP A 503 15.36 -0.50 -13.66
CA ASP A 503 14.54 -1.30 -14.58
C ASP A 503 14.91 -2.78 -14.50
#